data_0173b0d5cd514778d8c58617dcfca0e2
#
_entry.id   0173b0d5cd514778d8c58617dcfca0e2
#
_cell.length_a   1.000
_cell.length_b   1.000
_cell.length_c   1.000
_cell.angle_alpha   90.00
_cell.angle_beta   90.00
_cell.angle_gamma   90.00
#
_symmetry.space_group_name_H-M   'P 1'
#
loop_
_entity.id
_entity.type
_entity.pdbx_description
1 polymer ?
#
loop_
_entity_poly.entity_id
_entity_poly.type
_entity_poly.pdbx_seq_one_letter_code
_entity_poly.pdbx_strand_id
1 'polypeptide(L)'
;MDGPYFATVDIALIGVFCALWATLNLTLGPLGFAWFGLPIFCDFAVFFTLLLATWATGMFGTATVVGIIGSLVVFLIRASPHIIGFAVSAMFFDVLMLASHHKIDGKSYNMIIASLATALSAYFAGVVIGTFFTNNPLNQTTLGWALTIWGGWHLIGGIISLAITLPIIGILEKANVRKIKSA
;
A
#
# COMPACT_ATOMS: atom_id res chain seq x y z
N MET A 1 11.54 17.57 25.30
CA MET A 1 10.62 16.39 25.43
C MET A 1 11.01 15.41 24.32
N ASP A 2 11.94 14.54 24.65
CA ASP A 2 12.56 13.65 23.62
C ASP A 2 12.05 12.21 23.82
N GLY A 3 10.74 12.03 23.62
CA GLY A 3 10.15 10.70 23.53
C GLY A 3 10.46 10.05 22.19
N PRO A 4 10.34 8.72 22.08
CA PRO A 4 10.55 8.02 20.82
C PRO A 4 9.56 8.53 19.74
N TYR A 5 10.01 8.60 18.48
CA TYR A 5 9.20 9.08 17.36
C TYR A 5 7.90 8.27 17.21
N PHE A 6 7.98 6.93 17.30
CA PHE A 6 6.84 6.05 17.40
C PHE A 6 6.59 5.66 18.86
N ALA A 7 5.39 5.88 19.37
CA ALA A 7 4.98 5.34 20.66
C ALA A 7 4.83 3.81 20.59
N THR A 8 4.82 3.14 21.73
CA THR A 8 4.67 1.66 21.79
C THR A 8 3.40 1.18 21.08
N VAL A 9 2.31 1.94 21.15
CA VAL A 9 1.06 1.64 20.45
C VAL A 9 1.24 1.73 18.92
N ASP A 10 2.00 2.70 18.43
CA ASP A 10 2.26 2.84 17.00
C ASP A 10 3.07 1.66 16.48
N ILE A 11 4.09 1.22 17.23
CA ILE A 11 4.90 0.04 16.88
C ILE A 11 4.04 -1.22 16.86
N ALA A 12 3.15 -1.39 17.83
CA ALA A 12 2.23 -2.52 17.85
C ALA A 12 1.28 -2.51 16.65
N LEU A 13 0.71 -1.35 16.30
CA LEU A 13 -0.14 -1.18 15.12
C LEU A 13 0.64 -1.49 13.83
N ILE A 14 1.86 -0.96 13.67
CA ILE A 14 2.72 -1.27 12.53
C ILE A 14 2.95 -2.78 12.42
N GLY A 15 3.24 -3.48 13.52
CA GLY A 15 3.40 -4.93 13.54
C GLY A 15 2.14 -5.67 13.06
N VAL A 16 0.96 -5.26 13.52
CA VAL A 16 -0.33 -5.81 13.07
C VAL A 16 -0.53 -5.58 11.57
N PHE A 17 -0.23 -4.39 11.06
CA PHE A 17 -0.37 -4.09 9.64
C PHE A 17 0.68 -4.81 8.77
N CYS A 18 1.90 -5.05 9.27
CA CYS A 18 2.87 -5.91 8.58
C CYS A 18 2.33 -7.34 8.44
N ALA A 19 1.74 -7.90 9.50
CA ALA A 19 1.13 -9.22 9.46
C ALA A 19 -0.09 -9.26 8.52
N LEU A 20 -0.93 -8.24 8.55
CA LEU A 20 -2.08 -8.10 7.64
C LEU A 20 -1.63 -8.03 6.18
N TRP A 21 -0.63 -7.19 5.86
CA TRP A 21 -0.02 -7.12 4.54
C TRP A 21 0.44 -8.49 4.05
N ALA A 22 1.27 -9.17 4.86
CA ALA A 22 1.82 -10.46 4.49
C ALA A 22 0.72 -11.50 4.27
N THR A 23 -0.24 -11.58 5.18
CA THR A 23 -1.36 -12.52 5.09
C THR A 23 -2.19 -12.31 3.83
N LEU A 24 -2.60 -11.07 3.56
CA LEU A 24 -3.40 -10.75 2.38
C LEU A 24 -2.63 -11.02 1.08
N ASN A 25 -1.35 -10.66 1.01
CA ASN A 25 -0.54 -10.92 -0.19
C ASN A 25 -0.27 -12.41 -0.41
N LEU A 26 -0.06 -13.18 0.66
CA LEU A 26 0.17 -14.63 0.56
C LEU A 26 -1.10 -15.40 0.19
N THR A 27 -2.27 -14.88 0.51
CA THR A 27 -3.57 -15.54 0.25
C THR A 27 -4.26 -14.99 -0.99
N LEU A 28 -4.55 -13.68 -1.04
CA LEU A 28 -5.32 -13.06 -2.13
C LEU A 28 -4.51 -12.90 -3.41
N GLY A 29 -3.20 -12.64 -3.30
CA GLY A 29 -2.34 -12.47 -4.48
C GLY A 29 -2.41 -13.67 -5.44
N PRO A 30 -2.17 -14.91 -4.98
CA PRO A 30 -2.31 -16.10 -5.82
C PRO A 30 -3.69 -16.30 -6.40
N LEU A 31 -4.75 -16.00 -5.64
CA LEU A 31 -6.13 -16.11 -6.11
C LEU A 31 -6.42 -15.16 -7.27
N GLY A 32 -5.90 -13.93 -7.22
CA GLY A 32 -6.03 -12.98 -8.31
C GLY A 32 -5.41 -13.49 -9.61
N PHE A 33 -4.21 -14.06 -9.53
CA PHE A 33 -3.57 -14.66 -10.67
C PHE A 33 -4.26 -15.95 -11.14
N ALA A 34 -4.74 -16.79 -10.23
CA ALA A 34 -5.43 -18.03 -10.58
C ALA A 34 -6.77 -17.78 -11.28
N TRP A 35 -7.52 -16.75 -10.89
CA TRP A 35 -8.86 -16.47 -11.41
C TRP A 35 -8.86 -15.54 -12.61
N PHE A 36 -8.00 -14.53 -12.62
CA PHE A 36 -8.02 -13.46 -13.62
C PHE A 36 -6.73 -13.33 -14.42
N GLY A 37 -5.65 -14.00 -14.02
CA GLY A 37 -4.32 -13.80 -14.61
C GLY A 37 -3.73 -12.42 -14.33
N LEU A 38 -4.23 -11.69 -13.32
CA LEU A 38 -3.98 -10.28 -13.09
C LEU A 38 -3.56 -10.00 -11.65
N PRO A 39 -2.71 -8.97 -11.41
CA PRO A 39 -2.18 -8.63 -10.08
C PRO A 39 -3.14 -7.85 -9.18
N ILE A 40 -4.41 -7.66 -9.58
CA ILE A 40 -5.39 -6.78 -8.92
C ILE A 40 -5.51 -7.01 -7.41
N PHE A 41 -5.49 -8.26 -6.98
CA PHE A 41 -5.60 -8.58 -5.55
C PHE A 41 -4.30 -8.33 -4.78
N CYS A 42 -3.15 -8.29 -5.46
CA CYS A 42 -1.91 -7.85 -4.83
C CYS A 42 -1.99 -6.37 -4.44
N ASP A 43 -2.43 -5.52 -5.37
CA ASP A 43 -2.59 -4.09 -5.11
C ASP A 43 -3.66 -3.82 -4.08
N PHE A 44 -4.79 -4.54 -4.14
CA PHE A 44 -5.80 -4.45 -3.10
C PHE A 44 -5.19 -4.72 -1.73
N ALA A 45 -4.47 -5.82 -1.55
CA ALA A 45 -3.85 -6.19 -0.29
C ALA A 45 -2.86 -5.11 0.21
N VAL A 46 -2.06 -4.59 -0.71
CA VAL A 46 -1.05 -3.56 -0.43
C VAL A 46 -1.71 -2.26 0.02
N PHE A 47 -2.51 -1.64 -0.84
CA PHE A 47 -3.02 -0.30 -0.58
C PHE A 47 -4.15 -0.26 0.45
N PHE A 48 -4.93 -1.33 0.57
CA PHE A 48 -5.83 -1.52 1.70
C PHE A 48 -5.09 -1.41 3.04
N THR A 49 -3.98 -2.13 3.14
CA THR A 49 -3.18 -2.15 4.37
C THR A 49 -2.47 -0.82 4.62
N LEU A 50 -1.87 -0.20 3.58
CA LEU A 50 -1.18 1.09 3.71
C LEU A 50 -2.13 2.22 4.13
N LEU A 51 -3.31 2.29 3.53
CA LEU A 51 -4.32 3.29 3.87
C LEU A 51 -4.79 3.14 5.32
N LEU A 52 -5.09 1.92 5.76
CA LEU A 52 -5.50 1.65 7.15
C LEU A 52 -4.37 1.94 8.14
N ALA A 53 -3.14 1.54 7.85
CA ALA A 53 -1.98 1.79 8.70
C ALA A 53 -1.72 3.31 8.86
N THR A 54 -1.74 4.04 7.73
CA THR A 54 -1.57 5.49 7.73
C THR A 54 -2.71 6.20 8.46
N TRP A 55 -3.96 5.77 8.24
CA TRP A 55 -5.10 6.29 8.97
C TRP A 55 -4.97 6.05 10.48
N ALA A 56 -4.55 4.87 10.91
CA ALA A 56 -4.46 4.50 12.32
C ALA A 56 -3.37 5.27 13.07
N THR A 57 -2.20 5.46 12.44
CA THR A 57 -1.06 6.13 13.08
C THR A 57 -1.01 7.63 12.81
N GLY A 58 -1.33 8.06 11.61
CA GLY A 58 -1.18 9.44 11.15
C GLY A 58 0.27 9.92 11.08
N MET A 59 1.24 9.01 10.90
CA MET A 59 2.66 9.31 11.03
C MET A 59 3.44 8.95 9.76
N PHE A 60 4.37 9.82 9.38
CA PHE A 60 5.35 9.52 8.34
C PHE A 60 6.19 8.31 8.73
N GLY A 61 6.59 7.51 7.76
CA GLY A 61 7.36 6.28 7.98
C GLY A 61 6.51 5.04 8.24
N THR A 62 5.24 5.18 8.63
CA THR A 62 4.36 4.03 8.89
C THR A 62 4.17 3.17 7.64
N ALA A 63 3.77 3.78 6.52
CA ALA A 63 3.55 3.04 5.28
C ALA A 63 4.86 2.45 4.75
N THR A 64 5.96 3.18 4.87
CA THR A 64 7.30 2.71 4.53
C THR A 64 7.68 1.45 5.30
N VAL A 65 7.55 1.46 6.63
CA VAL A 65 7.93 0.33 7.49
C VAL A 65 7.03 -0.87 7.22
N VAL A 66 5.71 -0.67 7.12
CA VAL A 66 4.75 -1.73 6.78
C VAL A 66 5.06 -2.32 5.42
N GLY A 67 5.34 -1.50 4.41
CA GLY A 67 5.67 -1.96 3.06
C GLY A 67 6.97 -2.76 3.00
N ILE A 68 8.04 -2.29 3.67
CA ILE A 68 9.33 -2.98 3.69
C ILE A 68 9.23 -4.30 4.45
N ILE A 69 8.72 -4.29 5.68
CA ILE A 69 8.66 -5.49 6.52
C ILE A 69 7.66 -6.50 5.94
N GLY A 70 6.47 -6.04 5.53
CA GLY A 70 5.47 -6.91 4.92
C GLY A 70 5.98 -7.56 3.63
N SER A 71 6.66 -6.79 2.77
CA SER A 71 7.27 -7.31 1.55
C SER A 71 8.41 -8.29 1.85
N LEU A 72 9.23 -8.02 2.87
CA LEU A 72 10.29 -8.94 3.29
C LEU A 72 9.73 -10.29 3.76
N VAL A 73 8.68 -10.28 4.57
CA VAL A 73 8.00 -11.50 5.01
C VAL A 73 7.47 -12.31 3.82
N VAL A 74 6.79 -11.65 2.88
CA VAL A 74 6.26 -12.31 1.67
C VAL A 74 7.40 -12.87 0.81
N PHE A 75 8.50 -12.11 0.66
CA PHE A 75 9.68 -12.55 -0.09
C PHE A 75 10.33 -13.80 0.51
N LEU A 76 10.49 -13.82 1.84
CA LEU A 76 11.07 -14.97 2.55
C LEU A 76 10.22 -16.23 2.43
N ILE A 77 8.89 -16.10 2.35
CA ILE A 77 7.98 -17.25 2.26
C ILE A 77 7.82 -17.75 0.82
N ARG A 78 7.74 -16.83 -0.17
CA ARG A 78 7.42 -17.18 -1.56
C ARG A 78 8.56 -17.00 -2.55
N ALA A 79 9.69 -16.42 -2.14
CA ALA A 79 10.82 -16.07 -3.01
C ALA A 79 10.40 -15.31 -4.28
N SER A 80 9.43 -14.39 -4.15
CA SER A 80 8.84 -13.64 -5.26
C SER A 80 9.46 -12.24 -5.37
N PRO A 81 10.44 -12.01 -6.28
CA PRO A 81 11.18 -10.73 -6.32
C PRO A 81 10.31 -9.51 -6.63
N HIS A 82 9.22 -9.67 -7.37
CA HIS A 82 8.31 -8.57 -7.73
C HIS A 82 7.71 -7.86 -6.51
N ILE A 83 7.68 -8.49 -5.33
CA ILE A 83 7.21 -7.87 -4.10
C ILE A 83 8.03 -6.64 -3.70
N ILE A 84 9.29 -6.54 -4.16
CA ILE A 84 10.15 -5.38 -3.95
C ILE A 84 9.56 -4.13 -4.60
N GLY A 85 8.88 -4.26 -5.73
CA GLY A 85 8.18 -3.15 -6.37
C GLY A 85 7.11 -2.54 -5.46
N PHE A 86 6.43 -3.35 -4.66
CA PHE A 86 5.47 -2.86 -3.67
C PHE A 86 6.15 -2.21 -2.46
N ALA A 87 7.32 -2.68 -2.03
CA ALA A 87 8.08 -2.01 -0.98
C ALA A 87 8.49 -0.58 -1.39
N VAL A 88 9.01 -0.43 -2.62
CA VAL A 88 9.38 0.88 -3.17
C VAL A 88 8.14 1.77 -3.35
N SER A 89 7.03 1.21 -3.80
CA SER A 89 5.76 1.93 -3.96
C SER A 89 5.18 2.39 -2.62
N ALA A 90 5.35 1.62 -1.54
CA ALA A 90 4.96 2.03 -0.19
C ALA A 90 5.76 3.24 0.33
N MET A 91 7.06 3.28 0.03
CA MET A 91 7.87 4.47 0.32
C MET A 91 7.38 5.69 -0.46
N PHE A 92 7.07 5.51 -1.75
CA PHE A 92 6.54 6.58 -2.59
C PHE A 92 5.17 7.07 -2.09
N PHE A 93 4.28 6.16 -1.70
CA PHE A 93 3.00 6.48 -1.08
C PHE A 93 3.18 7.33 0.20
N ASP A 94 4.10 6.93 1.07
CA ASP A 94 4.40 7.63 2.32
C ASP A 94 4.87 9.07 2.09
N VAL A 95 5.73 9.27 1.07
CA VAL A 95 6.18 10.60 0.65
C VAL A 95 5.02 11.44 0.12
N LEU A 96 4.15 10.88 -0.73
CA LEU A 96 3.00 11.62 -1.26
C LEU A 96 2.01 12.02 -0.16
N MET A 97 1.85 11.20 0.87
CA MET A 97 0.99 11.47 2.03
C MET A 97 1.48 12.62 2.91
N LEU A 98 2.71 13.12 2.73
CA LEU A 98 3.19 14.35 3.37
C LEU A 98 2.28 15.55 3.04
N ALA A 99 1.71 15.60 1.85
CA ALA A 99 0.82 16.68 1.42
C ALA A 99 -0.44 16.81 2.30
N SER A 100 -0.91 15.72 2.92
CA SER A 100 -2.02 15.73 3.89
C SER A 100 -1.55 15.61 5.35
N HIS A 101 -0.24 15.72 5.61
CA HIS A 101 0.35 15.40 6.91
C HIS A 101 -0.10 14.01 7.44
N HIS A 102 -0.17 13.02 6.55
CA HIS A 102 -0.62 11.64 6.82
C HIS A 102 -2.04 11.54 7.41
N LYS A 103 -2.88 12.56 7.19
CA LYS A 103 -4.27 12.57 7.65
C LYS A 103 -5.18 11.96 6.59
N ILE A 104 -5.95 10.96 6.99
CA ILE A 104 -7.07 10.42 6.23
C ILE A 104 -8.28 10.60 7.14
N ASP A 105 -8.86 11.78 7.10
CA ASP A 105 -10.05 12.17 7.85
C ASP A 105 -11.13 12.63 6.85
N GLY A 106 -12.38 12.61 7.15
CA GLY A 106 -13.47 12.93 6.21
C GLY A 106 -13.40 14.29 5.48
N LYS A 107 -12.29 15.03 5.59
CA LYS A 107 -12.06 16.27 4.85
C LYS A 107 -11.74 15.97 3.39
N SER A 108 -12.43 16.64 2.47
CA SER A 108 -12.28 16.43 1.03
C SER A 108 -10.83 16.54 0.55
N TYR A 109 -10.06 17.49 1.06
CA TYR A 109 -8.65 17.67 0.71
C TYR A 109 -7.82 16.42 1.06
N ASN A 110 -7.92 15.93 2.30
CA ASN A 110 -7.14 14.78 2.76
C ASN A 110 -7.55 13.49 2.02
N MET A 111 -8.84 13.34 1.72
CA MET A 111 -9.36 12.23 0.92
C MET A 111 -8.84 12.27 -0.53
N ILE A 112 -8.78 13.45 -1.15
CA ILE A 112 -8.21 13.63 -2.50
C ILE A 112 -6.73 13.26 -2.49
N ILE A 113 -5.94 13.75 -1.52
CA ILE A 113 -4.51 13.41 -1.41
C ILE A 113 -4.33 11.91 -1.23
N ALA A 114 -5.07 11.25 -0.33
CA ALA A 114 -4.98 9.81 -0.13
C ALA A 114 -5.33 9.03 -1.40
N SER A 115 -6.34 9.49 -2.15
CA SER A 115 -6.74 8.87 -3.42
C SER A 115 -5.66 9.03 -4.48
N LEU A 116 -5.10 10.23 -4.65
CA LEU A 116 -4.02 10.48 -5.61
C LEU A 116 -2.74 9.73 -5.22
N ALA A 117 -2.37 9.74 -3.93
CA ALA A 117 -1.22 9.01 -3.43
C ALA A 117 -1.35 7.51 -3.72
N THR A 118 -2.52 6.92 -3.48
CA THR A 118 -2.79 5.51 -3.77
C THR A 118 -2.70 5.22 -5.26
N ALA A 119 -3.40 6.00 -6.09
CA ALA A 119 -3.45 5.78 -7.54
C ALA A 119 -2.05 5.89 -8.17
N LEU A 120 -1.29 6.94 -7.82
CA LEU A 120 0.07 7.15 -8.34
C LEU A 120 1.03 6.06 -7.85
N SER A 121 0.93 5.64 -6.58
CA SER A 121 1.80 4.62 -6.02
C SER A 121 1.48 3.23 -6.57
N ALA A 122 0.22 2.91 -6.81
CA ALA A 122 -0.19 1.67 -7.45
C ALA A 122 0.32 1.61 -8.90
N TYR A 123 0.11 2.68 -9.67
CA TYR A 123 0.67 2.77 -11.02
C TYR A 123 2.20 2.62 -11.01
N PHE A 124 2.87 3.30 -10.11
CA PHE A 124 4.33 3.23 -9.95
C PHE A 124 4.81 1.82 -9.60
N ALA A 125 4.10 1.10 -8.70
CA ALA A 125 4.40 -0.31 -8.41
C ALA A 125 4.38 -1.15 -9.69
N GLY A 126 3.35 -1.01 -10.51
CA GLY A 126 3.22 -1.72 -11.77
C GLY A 126 4.35 -1.40 -12.75
N VAL A 127 4.72 -0.14 -12.88
CA VAL A 127 5.85 0.29 -13.74
C VAL A 127 7.16 -0.34 -13.25
N VAL A 128 7.45 -0.28 -11.95
CA VAL A 128 8.66 -0.89 -11.37
C VAL A 128 8.65 -2.40 -11.58
N ILE A 129 7.55 -3.07 -11.29
CA ILE A 129 7.43 -4.53 -11.46
C ILE A 129 7.59 -4.90 -12.95
N GLY A 130 6.87 -4.23 -13.83
CA GLY A 130 6.93 -4.49 -15.27
C GLY A 130 8.29 -4.21 -15.88
N THR A 131 9.04 -3.27 -15.33
CA THR A 131 10.37 -2.91 -15.86
C THR A 131 11.47 -3.83 -15.36
N PHE A 132 11.48 -4.18 -14.07
CA PHE A 132 12.63 -4.84 -13.45
C PHE A 132 12.39 -6.30 -13.08
N PHE A 133 11.14 -6.74 -12.94
CA PHE A 133 10.81 -8.08 -12.43
C PHE A 133 10.05 -8.96 -13.42
N THR A 134 9.88 -8.52 -14.65
CA THR A 134 9.43 -9.37 -15.75
C THR A 134 10.64 -9.97 -16.46
N ASN A 135 10.53 -11.20 -16.93
CA ASN A 135 11.63 -11.92 -17.61
C ASN A 135 11.99 -11.37 -19.01
N ASN A 136 11.65 -10.12 -19.30
CA ASN A 136 11.94 -9.49 -20.58
C ASN A 136 13.17 -8.57 -20.47
N PRO A 137 14.09 -8.56 -21.46
CA PRO A 137 15.21 -7.65 -21.45
C PRO A 137 14.74 -6.19 -21.51
N LEU A 138 15.44 -5.31 -20.79
CA LEU A 138 15.16 -3.88 -20.78
C LEU A 138 15.36 -3.28 -22.20
N ASN A 139 14.27 -2.91 -22.85
CA ASN A 139 14.23 -2.22 -24.12
C ASN A 139 12.99 -1.31 -24.21
N GLN A 140 12.84 -0.57 -25.31
CA GLN A 140 11.68 0.34 -25.48
C GLN A 140 10.33 -0.38 -25.44
N THR A 141 10.24 -1.60 -25.95
CA THR A 141 9.01 -2.40 -25.94
C THR A 141 8.66 -2.81 -24.50
N THR A 142 9.65 -3.24 -23.71
CA THR A 142 9.46 -3.60 -22.31
C THR A 142 9.01 -2.40 -21.49
N LEU A 143 9.62 -1.22 -21.70
CA LEU A 143 9.22 0.00 -21.01
C LEU A 143 7.80 0.44 -21.40
N GLY A 144 7.47 0.39 -22.69
CA GLY A 144 6.11 0.66 -23.17
C GLY A 144 5.07 -0.26 -22.54
N TRP A 145 5.38 -1.56 -22.42
CA TRP A 145 4.54 -2.56 -21.76
C TRP A 145 4.38 -2.30 -20.27
N ALA A 146 5.48 -1.94 -19.58
CA ALA A 146 5.46 -1.60 -18.17
C ALA A 146 4.59 -0.35 -17.90
N LEU A 147 4.73 0.71 -18.70
CA LEU A 147 3.97 1.94 -18.56
C LEU A 147 2.47 1.76 -18.89
N THR A 148 2.11 0.92 -19.87
CA THR A 148 0.72 0.78 -20.29
C THR A 148 0.01 -0.36 -19.56
N ILE A 149 0.46 -1.58 -19.72
CA ILE A 149 -0.25 -2.77 -19.25
C ILE A 149 -0.01 -3.00 -17.75
N TRP A 150 1.24 -3.07 -17.31
CA TRP A 150 1.53 -3.32 -15.91
C TRP A 150 1.08 -2.15 -15.02
N GLY A 151 1.47 -0.92 -15.35
CA GLY A 151 1.02 0.28 -14.62
C GLY A 151 -0.51 0.39 -14.62
N GLY A 152 -1.17 0.12 -15.76
CA GLY A 152 -2.62 0.17 -15.87
C GLY A 152 -3.34 -0.85 -14.97
N TRP A 153 -2.91 -2.11 -14.94
CA TRP A 153 -3.52 -3.13 -14.09
C TRP A 153 -3.32 -2.86 -12.60
N HIS A 154 -2.14 -2.43 -12.23
CA HIS A 154 -1.85 -2.04 -10.85
C HIS A 154 -2.67 -0.80 -10.43
N LEU A 155 -2.83 0.18 -11.31
CA LEU A 155 -3.70 1.33 -11.06
C LEU A 155 -5.15 0.90 -10.78
N ILE A 156 -5.69 -0.04 -11.57
CA ILE A 156 -7.05 -0.57 -11.36
C ILE A 156 -7.15 -1.22 -9.99
N GLY A 157 -6.17 -2.04 -9.59
CA GLY A 157 -6.11 -2.66 -8.26
C GLY A 157 -6.06 -1.62 -7.13
N GLY A 158 -5.30 -0.54 -7.30
CA GLY A 158 -5.27 0.60 -6.38
C GLY A 158 -6.62 1.32 -6.26
N ILE A 159 -7.32 1.53 -7.36
CA ILE A 159 -8.67 2.14 -7.37
C ILE A 159 -9.68 1.23 -6.64
N ILE A 160 -9.63 -0.07 -6.84
CA ILE A 160 -10.47 -1.03 -6.12
C ILE A 160 -10.17 -0.96 -4.62
N SER A 161 -8.90 -0.87 -4.25
CA SER A 161 -8.49 -0.69 -2.85
C SER A 161 -9.11 0.57 -2.25
N LEU A 162 -9.05 1.70 -2.95
CA LEU A 162 -9.68 2.96 -2.50
C LEU A 162 -11.18 2.81 -2.29
N ALA A 163 -11.89 2.22 -3.27
CA ALA A 163 -13.33 2.05 -3.22
C ALA A 163 -13.79 1.22 -2.01
N ILE A 164 -12.97 0.33 -1.51
CA ILE A 164 -13.26 -0.51 -0.35
C ILE A 164 -12.75 0.14 0.94
N THR A 165 -11.53 0.67 0.94
CA THR A 165 -10.88 1.13 2.18
C THR A 165 -11.45 2.45 2.70
N LEU A 166 -11.74 3.41 1.82
CA LEU A 166 -12.21 4.72 2.28
C LEU A 166 -13.58 4.67 2.98
N PRO A 167 -14.59 3.91 2.49
CA PRO A 167 -15.81 3.67 3.25
C PRO A 167 -15.57 3.02 4.61
N ILE A 168 -14.67 2.02 4.69
CA ILE A 168 -14.31 1.36 5.96
C ILE A 168 -13.73 2.38 6.95
N ILE A 169 -12.78 3.21 6.51
CA ILE A 169 -12.21 4.29 7.34
C ILE A 169 -13.33 5.22 7.82
N GLY A 170 -14.25 5.61 6.95
CA GLY A 170 -15.38 6.46 7.32
C GLY A 170 -16.29 5.83 8.39
N ILE A 171 -16.51 4.51 8.34
CA ILE A 171 -17.25 3.76 9.37
C ILE A 171 -16.47 3.74 10.70
N LEU A 172 -15.16 3.45 10.65
CA LEU A 172 -14.30 3.40 11.83
C LEU A 172 -14.18 4.76 12.52
N GLU A 173 -14.15 5.86 11.76
CA GLU A 173 -14.18 7.21 12.31
C GLU A 173 -15.49 7.54 13.03
N LYS A 174 -16.63 7.17 12.41
CA LYS A 174 -17.95 7.33 13.05
C LYS A 174 -18.08 6.50 14.33
N ALA A 175 -17.46 5.33 14.36
CA ALA A 175 -17.39 4.48 15.56
C ALA A 175 -16.39 4.97 16.62
N ASN A 176 -15.70 6.11 16.40
CA ASN A 176 -14.69 6.68 17.30
C ASN A 176 -13.53 5.73 17.65
N VAL A 177 -13.21 4.76 16.81
CA VAL A 177 -12.13 3.77 17.05
C VAL A 177 -10.77 4.45 17.26
N ARG A 178 -10.55 5.63 16.66
CA ARG A 178 -9.29 6.38 16.75
C ARG A 178 -9.09 7.10 18.11
N LYS A 179 -10.11 7.25 18.95
CA LYS A 179 -9.98 7.91 20.27
C LYS A 179 -9.08 7.17 21.26
N ILE A 180 -8.76 5.92 21.01
CA ILE A 180 -7.85 5.12 21.86
C ILE A 180 -6.44 5.74 21.92
N LYS A 181 -6.04 6.55 20.93
CA LYS A 181 -4.71 7.18 20.85
C LYS A 181 -4.62 8.52 21.60
N SER A 182 -5.72 9.12 21.99
CA SER A 182 -5.78 10.45 22.65
C SER A 182 -5.97 10.39 24.18
N ALA A 183 -6.02 9.21 24.76
CA ALA A 183 -6.06 8.97 26.20
C ALA A 183 -4.69 8.48 26.70
#